data_146ad0a2b387a1fb0e067b2a34a7bb64
#
_entry.id   146ad0a2b387a1fb0e067b2a34a7bb64
#
_cell.length_a   1.000
_cell.length_b   1.000
_cell.length_c   1.000
_cell.angle_alpha   90.00
_cell.angle_beta   90.00
_cell.angle_gamma   90.00
#
_symmetry.space_group_name_H-M   'P 1'
#
loop_
_entity.id
_entity.type
_entity.pdbx_description
1 polymer ?
#
loop_
_entity_poly.entity_id
_entity_poly.type
_entity_poly.pdbx_seq_one_letter_code
_entity_poly.pdbx_strand_id
1 'polypeptide(L)'
;NLLEVLMQIYGRDSAKSAISLDGSDQDYKIKGYIMQPQFNRATKYYMLLYINDRMIRNYHLQKAILDAYSPYMPKDRYPIVVIDLLMDAQLVDVNVHPSKWEIRLSKEKQLEKLLYETIRKALQEQLEVPRVNITKETVKEKVEEQELQFTYERDDSISRLHEEVNDSFIHPEKNEK
;
A
#
# COMPACT_ATOMS: atom_id res chain seq x y z
N ASN A 1 23.79 -8.93 -8.55
CA ASN A 1 22.38 -8.69 -8.87
C ASN A 1 21.69 -8.04 -7.67
N LEU A 2 20.95 -6.96 -7.94
CA LEU A 2 20.27 -6.16 -6.89
C LEU A 2 19.29 -7.01 -6.05
N LEU A 3 18.64 -7.98 -6.69
CA LEU A 3 17.74 -8.92 -6.02
C LEU A 3 18.49 -9.85 -5.05
N GLU A 4 19.70 -10.27 -5.39
CA GLU A 4 20.54 -11.10 -4.51
C GLU A 4 20.95 -10.33 -3.24
N VAL A 5 21.26 -9.04 -3.39
CA VAL A 5 21.54 -8.15 -2.24
C VAL A 5 20.31 -8.06 -1.32
N LEU A 6 19.12 -7.90 -1.89
CA LEU A 6 17.88 -7.93 -1.11
C LEU A 6 17.66 -9.27 -0.40
N MET A 7 17.92 -10.39 -1.08
CA MET A 7 17.82 -11.74 -0.48
C MET A 7 18.78 -11.93 0.68
N GLN A 8 20.00 -11.42 0.58
CA GLN A 8 21.01 -11.52 1.64
C GLN A 8 20.67 -10.65 2.86
N ILE A 9 20.14 -9.44 2.62
CA ILE A 9 19.86 -8.47 3.70
C ILE A 9 18.53 -8.77 4.40
N TYR A 10 17.51 -9.17 3.65
CA TYR A 10 16.13 -9.26 4.16
C TYR A 10 15.57 -10.68 4.21
N GLY A 11 16.35 -11.66 3.79
CA GLY A 11 15.93 -13.06 3.71
C GLY A 11 15.16 -13.40 2.44
N ARG A 12 15.14 -14.69 2.10
CA ARG A 12 14.53 -15.19 0.85
C ARG A 12 13.03 -14.93 0.76
N ASP A 13 12.32 -15.04 1.88
CA ASP A 13 10.86 -14.90 1.88
C ASP A 13 10.43 -13.45 1.68
N SER A 14 11.15 -12.50 2.29
CA SER A 14 10.93 -11.07 2.03
C SER A 14 11.25 -10.70 0.58
N ALA A 15 12.32 -11.25 0.02
CA ALA A 15 12.72 -10.96 -1.37
C ALA A 15 11.72 -11.50 -2.41
N LYS A 16 10.98 -12.57 -2.11
CA LYS A 16 9.88 -13.07 -2.96
C LYS A 16 8.75 -12.05 -3.11
N SER A 17 8.60 -11.17 -2.13
CA SER A 17 7.60 -10.09 -2.11
C SER A 17 8.12 -8.80 -2.73
N ALA A 18 9.32 -8.81 -3.30
CA ALA A 18 9.88 -7.67 -3.99
C ALA A 18 9.20 -7.47 -5.34
N ILE A 19 8.81 -6.23 -5.59
CA ILE A 19 8.20 -5.79 -6.84
C ILE A 19 9.30 -5.16 -7.68
N SER A 20 9.47 -5.62 -8.91
CA SER A 20 10.43 -5.01 -9.84
C SER A 20 9.93 -3.67 -10.35
N LEU A 21 10.83 -2.69 -10.42
CA LEU A 21 10.58 -1.41 -11.04
C LEU A 21 11.31 -1.34 -12.39
N ASP A 22 10.60 -0.92 -13.41
CA ASP A 22 11.15 -0.52 -14.70
C ASP A 22 10.30 0.66 -15.22
N GLY A 23 10.94 1.82 -15.30
CA GLY A 23 10.33 3.05 -15.79
C GLY A 23 11.33 3.87 -16.57
N SER A 24 10.90 4.56 -17.60
CA SER A 24 11.81 5.40 -18.39
C SER A 24 11.06 6.56 -19.02
N ASP A 25 11.75 7.66 -19.20
CA ASP A 25 11.39 8.75 -20.08
C ASP A 25 12.56 9.13 -21.01
N GLN A 26 12.57 10.34 -21.55
CA GLN A 26 13.60 10.80 -22.48
C GLN A 26 14.97 10.94 -21.82
N ASP A 27 15.02 11.34 -20.56
CA ASP A 27 16.25 11.71 -19.85
C ASP A 27 16.66 10.67 -18.79
N TYR A 28 15.70 9.87 -18.31
CA TYR A 28 15.90 9.01 -17.14
C TYR A 28 15.41 7.59 -17.37
N LYS A 29 16.10 6.65 -16.75
CA LYS A 29 15.65 5.26 -16.66
C LYS A 29 15.73 4.82 -15.21
N ILE A 30 14.62 4.29 -14.71
CA ILE A 30 14.47 3.78 -13.35
C ILE A 30 14.49 2.26 -13.40
N LYS A 31 15.39 1.66 -12.62
CA LYS A 31 15.40 0.22 -12.39
C LYS A 31 15.56 -0.06 -10.91
N GLY A 32 15.00 -1.15 -10.45
CA GLY A 32 15.18 -1.54 -9.07
C GLY A 32 14.12 -2.46 -8.54
N TYR A 33 14.03 -2.48 -7.22
CA TYR A 33 13.05 -3.28 -6.48
C TYR A 33 12.48 -2.47 -5.33
N ILE A 34 11.20 -2.64 -5.09
CA ILE A 34 10.50 -2.11 -3.94
C ILE A 34 9.81 -3.25 -3.20
N MET A 35 9.69 -3.10 -1.88
CA MET A 35 8.99 -4.09 -1.09
C MET A 35 7.53 -3.70 -0.91
N GLN A 36 6.68 -4.69 -0.73
CA GLN A 36 5.27 -4.45 -0.39
C GLN A 36 5.17 -3.63 0.92
N PRO A 37 4.15 -2.77 1.09
CA PRO A 37 4.00 -1.85 2.21
C PRO A 37 4.02 -2.49 3.61
N GLN A 38 3.65 -3.76 3.72
CA GLN A 38 3.72 -4.52 4.96
C GLN A 38 5.15 -4.68 5.51
N PHE A 39 6.17 -4.64 4.65
CA PHE A 39 7.58 -4.74 5.03
C PHE A 39 8.22 -3.38 5.33
N ASN A 40 7.47 -2.46 5.94
CA ASN A 40 7.97 -1.13 6.28
C ASN A 40 8.93 -1.13 7.48
N ARG A 41 9.66 -0.03 7.65
CA ARG A 41 10.65 0.18 8.71
C ARG A 41 10.41 1.50 9.44
N ALA A 42 10.97 1.62 10.66
CA ALA A 42 10.89 2.86 11.46
C ALA A 42 11.88 3.93 11.00
N THR A 43 12.83 3.60 10.13
CA THR A 43 13.89 4.51 9.69
C THR A 43 14.02 4.53 8.17
N LYS A 44 14.43 5.69 7.65
CA LYS A 44 14.64 5.93 6.21
C LYS A 44 15.91 5.28 5.63
N TYR A 45 16.75 4.64 6.45
CA TYR A 45 18.00 4.03 5.99
C TYR A 45 17.82 2.88 4.99
N TYR A 46 16.62 2.35 4.88
CA TYR A 46 16.27 1.28 3.96
C TYR A 46 15.78 1.76 2.60
N MET A 47 15.80 3.08 2.38
CA MET A 47 15.51 3.70 1.10
C MET A 47 16.84 3.96 0.38
N LEU A 48 17.33 2.97 -0.35
CA LEU A 48 18.60 3.03 -1.07
C LEU A 48 18.38 3.54 -2.49
N LEU A 49 19.00 4.68 -2.78
CA LEU A 49 18.93 5.32 -4.09
C LEU A 49 20.34 5.38 -4.68
N TYR A 50 20.44 4.99 -5.94
CA TYR A 50 21.65 5.06 -6.72
C TYR A 50 21.43 5.92 -7.96
N ILE A 51 22.46 6.61 -8.40
CA ILE A 51 22.53 7.27 -9.71
C ILE A 51 23.80 6.78 -10.40
N ASN A 52 23.65 6.12 -11.54
CA ASN A 52 24.75 5.55 -12.29
C ASN A 52 25.70 4.78 -11.35
N ASP A 53 25.18 3.80 -10.62
CA ASP A 53 25.87 2.95 -9.64
C ASP A 53 26.39 3.67 -8.37
N ARG A 54 26.13 4.97 -8.22
CA ARG A 54 26.59 5.73 -7.06
C ARG A 54 25.46 5.94 -6.06
N MET A 55 25.63 5.51 -4.81
CA MET A 55 24.68 5.76 -3.74
C MET A 55 24.55 7.25 -3.45
N ILE A 56 23.32 7.72 -3.39
CA ILE A 56 22.98 9.12 -3.12
C ILE A 56 21.97 9.25 -1.99
N ARG A 57 21.90 10.45 -1.43
CA ARG A 57 20.83 10.88 -0.54
C ARG A 57 20.21 12.16 -1.10
N ASN A 58 18.97 12.07 -1.51
CA ASN A 58 18.22 13.19 -2.02
C ASN A 58 16.85 13.23 -1.34
N TYR A 59 16.56 14.33 -0.67
CA TYR A 59 15.33 14.51 0.09
C TYR A 59 14.08 14.49 -0.80
N HIS A 60 14.14 15.13 -1.96
CA HIS A 60 13.01 15.26 -2.88
C HIS A 60 12.62 13.90 -3.48
N LEU A 61 13.60 13.11 -3.89
CA LEU A 61 13.36 11.75 -4.38
C LEU A 61 12.83 10.83 -3.27
N GLN A 62 13.38 10.93 -2.05
CA GLN A 62 12.84 10.18 -0.90
C GLN A 62 11.40 10.57 -0.60
N LYS A 63 11.06 11.86 -0.70
CA LYS A 63 9.69 12.33 -0.53
C LYS A 63 8.76 11.79 -1.61
N ALA A 64 9.17 11.82 -2.88
CA ALA A 64 8.38 11.23 -3.97
C ALA A 64 8.06 9.74 -3.75
N ILE A 65 9.03 8.97 -3.22
CA ILE A 65 8.82 7.58 -2.84
C ILE A 65 7.78 7.46 -1.71
N LEU A 66 7.92 8.26 -0.65
CA LEU A 66 6.98 8.24 0.48
C LEU A 66 5.57 8.64 0.06
N ASP A 67 5.44 9.65 -0.80
CA ASP A 67 4.16 10.10 -1.34
C ASP A 67 3.48 8.99 -2.18
N ALA A 68 4.25 8.20 -2.94
CA ALA A 68 3.74 7.06 -3.69
C ALA A 68 3.22 5.93 -2.78
N TYR A 69 3.86 5.72 -1.64
CA TYR A 69 3.46 4.71 -0.65
C TYR A 69 2.36 5.17 0.32
N SER A 70 2.12 6.47 0.43
CA SER A 70 1.27 7.07 1.46
C SER A 70 -0.14 6.45 1.60
N PRO A 71 -0.82 5.98 0.52
CA PRO A 71 -2.13 5.34 0.66
C PRO A 71 -2.09 3.91 1.20
N TYR A 72 -0.92 3.28 1.22
CA TYR A 72 -0.75 1.87 1.55
C TYR A 72 0.01 1.64 2.85
N MET A 73 0.56 2.70 3.45
CA MET A 73 1.46 2.59 4.58
C MET A 73 1.10 3.57 5.70
N PRO A 74 1.23 3.20 6.98
CA PRO A 74 1.02 4.11 8.11
C PRO A 74 1.98 5.31 8.06
N LYS A 75 1.57 6.43 8.65
CA LYS A 75 2.45 7.59 8.87
C LYS A 75 3.67 7.18 9.71
N ASP A 76 4.78 7.90 9.52
CA ASP A 76 6.06 7.69 10.23
C ASP A 76 6.70 6.30 10.00
N ARG A 77 6.34 5.65 8.89
CA ARG A 77 6.98 4.42 8.44
C ARG A 77 7.62 4.65 7.08
N TYR A 78 8.65 3.86 6.80
CA TYR A 78 9.48 4.00 5.60
C TYR A 78 9.51 2.69 4.83
N PRO A 79 9.34 2.73 3.50
CA PRO A 79 9.42 1.55 2.67
C PRO A 79 10.86 1.06 2.53
N ILE A 80 11.00 -0.21 2.20
CA ILE A 80 12.28 -0.78 1.77
C ILE A 80 12.31 -0.68 0.26
N VAL A 81 13.26 0.08 -0.26
CA VAL A 81 13.44 0.27 -1.71
C VAL A 81 14.93 0.26 -2.06
N VAL A 82 15.25 -0.30 -3.22
CA VAL A 82 16.57 -0.25 -3.82
C VAL A 82 16.39 0.13 -5.30
N ILE A 83 16.69 1.36 -5.60
CA ILE A 83 16.40 1.97 -6.91
C ILE A 83 17.68 2.53 -7.50
N ASP A 84 17.94 2.17 -8.73
CA ASP A 84 19.01 2.72 -9.55
C ASP A 84 18.41 3.61 -10.66
N LEU A 85 18.88 4.83 -10.70
CA LEU A 85 18.50 5.89 -11.62
C LEU A 85 19.60 6.08 -12.64
N LEU A 86 19.34 5.67 -13.87
CA LEU A 86 20.30 5.81 -14.96
C LEU A 86 19.97 7.09 -15.74
N MET A 87 20.99 7.92 -15.96
CA MET A 87 20.83 9.18 -16.67
C MET A 87 22.16 9.67 -17.25
N ASP A 88 22.10 10.64 -18.17
CA ASP A 88 23.31 11.28 -18.67
C ASP A 88 24.05 12.02 -17.54
N ALA A 89 25.38 11.87 -17.53
CA ALA A 89 26.23 12.53 -16.53
C ALA A 89 26.12 14.06 -16.56
N GLN A 90 25.75 14.65 -17.67
CA GLN A 90 25.53 16.10 -17.82
C GLN A 90 24.33 16.61 -17.01
N LEU A 91 23.39 15.73 -16.65
CA LEU A 91 22.21 16.06 -15.83
C LEU A 91 22.50 16.05 -14.33
N VAL A 92 23.69 15.58 -13.93
CA VAL A 92 24.07 15.36 -12.53
C VAL A 92 25.28 16.23 -12.17
N ASP A 93 25.10 17.15 -11.22
CA ASP A 93 26.22 17.85 -10.58
C ASP A 93 26.51 17.18 -9.22
N VAL A 94 27.66 16.48 -9.18
CA VAL A 94 28.12 15.74 -8.00
C VAL A 94 28.96 16.61 -7.07
N ASN A 95 29.44 17.77 -7.51
CA ASN A 95 30.38 18.60 -6.77
C ASN A 95 29.69 19.59 -5.81
N VAL A 96 28.58 19.21 -5.21
CA VAL A 96 27.78 20.10 -4.35
C VAL A 96 28.21 20.00 -2.88
N HIS A 97 28.70 18.84 -2.43
CA HIS A 97 29.05 18.62 -1.02
C HIS A 97 30.33 17.75 -0.88
N PRO A 98 31.20 17.98 0.12
CA PRO A 98 32.42 17.20 0.33
C PRO A 98 32.15 15.70 0.50
N SER A 99 31.04 15.30 1.12
CA SER A 99 30.64 13.89 1.27
C SER A 99 30.16 13.25 -0.05
N LYS A 100 29.86 14.08 -1.09
CA LYS A 100 29.35 13.65 -2.39
C LYS A 100 28.08 12.77 -2.34
N TRP A 101 27.36 12.78 -1.25
CA TRP A 101 26.08 12.06 -1.10
C TRP A 101 24.90 12.92 -1.53
N GLU A 102 25.07 14.23 -1.46
CA GLU A 102 24.11 15.19 -2.00
C GLU A 102 24.54 15.59 -3.41
N ILE A 103 23.61 15.52 -4.31
CA ILE A 103 23.79 15.85 -5.72
C ILE A 103 22.73 16.85 -6.13
N ARG A 104 23.05 17.65 -7.14
CA ARG A 104 22.08 18.52 -7.79
C ARG A 104 21.69 17.90 -9.14
N LEU A 105 20.39 17.82 -9.39
CA LEU A 105 19.83 17.31 -10.63
C LEU A 105 19.24 18.45 -11.46
N SER A 106 19.56 18.49 -12.74
CA SER A 106 19.13 19.58 -13.62
C SER A 106 17.61 19.60 -13.85
N LYS A 107 16.95 18.43 -13.89
CA LYS A 107 15.52 18.26 -14.12
C LYS A 107 14.86 17.46 -12.98
N GLU A 108 15.17 17.78 -11.75
CA GLU A 108 14.78 17.02 -10.56
C GLU A 108 13.27 16.76 -10.48
N LYS A 109 12.43 17.77 -10.74
CA LYS A 109 10.96 17.62 -10.71
C LYS A 109 10.42 16.60 -11.72
N GLN A 110 11.06 16.50 -12.89
CA GLN A 110 10.68 15.48 -13.88
C GLN A 110 10.99 14.09 -13.34
N LEU A 111 12.16 13.89 -12.76
CA LEU A 111 12.55 12.63 -12.14
C LEU A 111 11.68 12.27 -10.93
N GLU A 112 11.35 13.25 -10.06
CA GLU A 112 10.41 13.05 -8.94
C GLU A 112 9.07 12.50 -9.44
N LYS A 113 8.51 13.12 -10.48
CA LYS A 113 7.24 12.72 -11.08
C LYS A 113 7.32 11.32 -11.66
N LEU A 114 8.34 11.04 -12.47
CA LEU A 114 8.57 9.72 -13.08
C LEU A 114 8.69 8.62 -12.00
N LEU A 115 9.47 8.91 -10.94
CA LEU A 115 9.68 7.98 -9.83
C LEU A 115 8.37 7.70 -9.08
N TYR A 116 7.61 8.75 -8.76
CA TYR A 116 6.30 8.63 -8.14
C TYR A 116 5.33 7.77 -8.97
N GLU A 117 5.21 8.06 -10.27
CA GLU A 117 4.29 7.36 -11.18
C GLU A 117 4.69 5.90 -11.35
N THR A 118 5.99 5.62 -11.51
CA THR A 118 6.52 4.26 -11.66
C THR A 118 6.24 3.41 -10.42
N ILE A 119 6.51 3.94 -9.22
CA ILE A 119 6.25 3.23 -7.95
C ILE A 119 4.75 3.05 -7.75
N ARG A 120 3.96 4.10 -7.99
CA ARG A 120 2.51 4.06 -7.82
C ARG A 120 1.87 2.98 -8.69
N LYS A 121 2.26 2.94 -9.96
CA LYS A 121 1.79 1.93 -10.91
C LYS A 121 2.16 0.51 -10.44
N ALA A 122 3.42 0.29 -10.06
CA ALA A 122 3.88 -1.02 -9.60
C ALA A 122 3.14 -1.50 -8.33
N LEU A 123 2.85 -0.59 -7.38
CA LEU A 123 2.06 -0.90 -6.19
C LEU A 123 0.61 -1.21 -6.54
N GLN A 124 0.00 -0.46 -7.44
CA GLN A 124 -1.37 -0.70 -7.88
C GLN A 124 -1.53 -2.05 -8.54
N GLU A 125 -0.64 -2.40 -9.46
CA GLU A 125 -0.66 -3.68 -10.17
C GLU A 125 -0.52 -4.90 -9.23
N GLN A 126 0.21 -4.73 -8.12
CA GLN A 126 0.45 -5.82 -7.16
C GLN A 126 -0.57 -5.90 -6.02
N LEU A 127 -1.14 -4.78 -5.61
CA LEU A 127 -1.99 -4.68 -4.42
C LEU A 127 -3.48 -4.58 -4.76
N GLU A 128 -3.81 -4.02 -5.92
CA GLU A 128 -5.19 -4.04 -6.39
C GLU A 128 -5.49 -5.43 -6.93
N VAL A 129 -6.35 -6.16 -6.23
CA VAL A 129 -6.98 -7.38 -6.76
C VAL A 129 -7.53 -7.05 -8.14
N PRO A 130 -7.26 -7.87 -9.18
CA PRO A 130 -7.82 -7.62 -10.49
C PRO A 130 -9.33 -7.44 -10.32
N ARG A 131 -9.83 -6.23 -10.59
CA ARG A 131 -11.27 -6.03 -10.73
C ARG A 131 -11.67 -6.92 -11.87
N VAL A 132 -12.29 -8.04 -11.55
CA VAL A 132 -12.97 -8.83 -12.55
C VAL A 132 -13.97 -7.87 -13.17
N ASN A 133 -13.67 -7.41 -14.37
CA ASN A 133 -14.65 -6.71 -15.18
C ASN A 133 -15.74 -7.73 -15.46
N ILE A 134 -16.72 -7.78 -14.57
CA ILE A 134 -17.99 -8.44 -14.85
C ILE A 134 -18.60 -7.60 -15.98
N THR A 135 -18.26 -7.97 -17.18
CA THR A 135 -18.92 -7.47 -18.37
C THR A 135 -20.39 -7.80 -18.17
N LYS A 136 -21.24 -6.79 -18.17
CA LYS A 136 -22.70 -6.90 -17.98
C LYS A 136 -23.41 -7.87 -18.97
N GLU A 137 -22.67 -8.57 -19.79
CA GLU A 137 -23.20 -9.54 -20.76
C GLU A 137 -23.40 -10.95 -20.19
N THR A 138 -22.82 -11.29 -19.01
CA THR A 138 -22.95 -12.64 -18.44
C THR A 138 -24.05 -12.78 -17.38
N VAL A 139 -24.81 -11.71 -17.10
CA VAL A 139 -25.87 -11.74 -16.07
C VAL A 139 -27.29 -11.87 -16.69
N LYS A 140 -27.41 -12.19 -17.97
CA LYS A 140 -28.73 -12.40 -18.61
C LYS A 140 -29.23 -13.84 -18.69
N GLU A 141 -28.49 -14.80 -18.16
CA GLU A 141 -29.02 -16.17 -18.09
C GLU A 141 -29.00 -16.67 -16.63
N LYS A 142 -30.20 -16.95 -16.17
CA LYS A 142 -30.61 -17.60 -14.92
C LYS A 142 -30.62 -16.76 -13.65
N VAL A 143 -31.58 -15.84 -13.58
CA VAL A 143 -32.33 -15.65 -12.36
C VAL A 143 -33.64 -16.40 -12.53
N GLU A 144 -33.66 -17.70 -12.24
CA GLU A 144 -34.87 -18.35 -11.79
C GLU A 144 -35.15 -17.79 -10.39
N GLU A 145 -36.19 -16.99 -10.28
CA GLU A 145 -36.77 -16.55 -9.02
C GLU A 145 -37.17 -17.80 -8.23
N GLN A 146 -36.31 -18.28 -7.35
CA GLN A 146 -36.75 -19.08 -6.23
C GLN A 146 -37.29 -18.12 -5.19
N GLU A 147 -38.60 -17.94 -5.14
CA GLU A 147 -39.27 -17.37 -3.99
C GLU A 147 -38.93 -18.21 -2.76
N LEU A 148 -38.01 -17.73 -1.95
CA LEU A 148 -37.79 -18.23 -0.62
C LEU A 148 -38.97 -17.79 0.24
N GLN A 149 -39.96 -18.67 0.37
CA GLN A 149 -41.05 -18.49 1.36
C GLN A 149 -40.44 -18.72 2.75
N PHE A 150 -40.13 -17.62 3.43
CA PHE A 150 -39.85 -17.66 4.86
C PHE A 150 -41.15 -17.82 5.60
N THR A 151 -41.49 -19.03 6.01
CA THR A 151 -42.52 -19.28 7.01
C THR A 151 -41.92 -18.97 8.37
N TYR A 152 -42.30 -17.84 8.95
CA TYR A 152 -42.07 -17.56 10.37
C TYR A 152 -43.02 -18.39 11.20
N GLU A 153 -42.52 -19.48 11.77
CA GLU A 153 -43.21 -20.07 12.92
C GLU A 153 -43.05 -19.08 14.09
N ARG A 154 -44.18 -18.50 14.51
CA ARG A 154 -44.23 -17.72 15.74
C ARG A 154 -44.02 -18.68 16.89
N ASP A 155 -42.86 -18.60 17.51
CA ASP A 155 -42.62 -19.23 18.80
C ASP A 155 -43.37 -18.45 19.88
N ASP A 156 -44.52 -18.99 20.29
CA ASP A 156 -45.40 -18.40 21.33
C ASP A 156 -44.74 -18.36 22.72
N SER A 157 -43.53 -18.89 22.85
CA SER A 157 -42.79 -18.88 24.13
C SER A 157 -42.30 -17.47 24.52
N ILE A 158 -42.10 -16.55 23.53
CA ILE A 158 -41.66 -15.17 23.84
C ILE A 158 -42.80 -14.34 24.39
N SER A 159 -44.03 -14.60 24.03
CA SER A 159 -45.19 -13.86 24.51
C SER A 159 -45.48 -14.07 26.02
N ARG A 160 -45.13 -15.26 26.54
CA ARG A 160 -45.32 -15.59 27.98
C ARG A 160 -44.27 -14.91 28.87
N LEU A 161 -43.08 -14.71 28.38
CA LEU A 161 -42.03 -14.00 29.11
C LEU A 161 -42.32 -12.50 29.29
N HIS A 162 -43.03 -11.90 28.36
CA HIS A 162 -43.43 -10.47 28.46
C HIS A 162 -44.57 -10.23 29.47
N GLU A 163 -45.46 -11.21 29.71
CA GLU A 163 -46.51 -11.08 30.72
C GLU A 163 -45.95 -11.24 32.13
N GLU A 164 -45.01 -12.14 32.37
CA GLU A 164 -44.42 -12.32 33.71
C GLU A 164 -43.53 -11.15 34.16
N VAL A 165 -42.86 -10.42 33.21
CA VAL A 165 -42.07 -9.25 33.56
C VAL A 165 -42.90 -8.03 33.87
N ASN A 166 -44.08 -7.91 33.28
CA ASN A 166 -44.96 -6.73 33.50
C ASN A 166 -45.69 -6.77 34.84
N ASP A 167 -45.98 -7.97 35.38
CA ASP A 167 -46.69 -8.14 36.65
C ASP A 167 -45.78 -7.86 37.88
N SER A 168 -44.45 -7.98 37.72
CA SER A 168 -43.47 -7.72 38.80
C SER A 168 -43.17 -6.22 39.04
N PHE A 169 -43.57 -5.34 38.12
CA PHE A 169 -43.31 -3.90 38.23
C PHE A 169 -44.49 -3.04 38.70
N ILE A 170 -45.70 -3.64 38.92
CA ILE A 170 -46.90 -2.85 39.21
C ILE A 170 -47.23 -2.75 40.71
N HIS A 171 -46.59 -3.52 41.60
CA HIS A 171 -46.80 -3.41 43.04
C HIS A 171 -45.50 -3.17 43.82
N PRO A 172 -45.13 -1.90 44.10
CA PRO A 172 -44.15 -1.63 45.15
C PRO A 172 -44.90 -1.75 46.51
N GLU A 173 -44.58 -2.76 47.29
CA GLU A 173 -45.01 -2.85 48.68
C GLU A 173 -44.56 -1.62 49.47
N LYS A 174 -45.54 -0.89 50.00
CA LYS A 174 -45.36 0.09 51.06
C LYS A 174 -45.01 -0.66 52.33
N ASN A 175 -43.79 -0.60 52.79
CA ASN A 175 -43.44 -0.88 54.17
C ASN A 175 -43.19 0.43 54.93
N GLU A 176 -44.24 0.89 55.63
CA GLU A 176 -44.10 1.74 56.81
C GLU A 176 -43.69 0.86 57.99
N LYS A 177 -42.56 1.16 58.58
CA LYS A 177 -42.32 1.45 60.03
C LYS A 177 -40.84 1.66 60.28
#